data_a14b1d12e3bda74d2fadaa9a7541e590
#
_entry.id   a14b1d12e3bda74d2fadaa9a7541e590
#
_cell.length_a   1.000
_cell.length_b   1.000
_cell.length_c   1.000
_cell.angle_alpha   90.00
_cell.angle_beta   90.00
_cell.angle_gamma   90.00
#
_symmetry.space_group_name_H-M   'P 1'
#
loop_
_entity.id
_entity.type
_entity.pdbx_description
1 polymer ?
#
loop_
_entity_poly.entity_id
_entity_poly.type
_entity_poly.pdbx_seq_one_letter_code
_entity_poly.pdbx_strand_id
1 'polypeptide(L)'
;RDPLWSRGLGDVYKRQVLDTARLKYLIGEHLKVDNRSVHAFIIGEHGDSELAAWSNANVSGVRLDAFCEMRGHYFHEESEDKIYEEVKNSAYEIIQRKQATYYGIAMAVKRICECIIRNEQSILPVSSMMHGIYGMEDVVISMPAIVGKDGVEAVVPIELDEEEQEQLKKSATLLKELNTMIKTEHGVK
;
A
#
# COMPACT_ATOMS: atom_id res chain seq x y z
N ARG A 1 -2.32 -14.23 -21.16
CA ARG A 1 -2.82 -12.91 -21.64
C ARG A 1 -4.02 -12.58 -20.78
N ASP A 2 -3.87 -11.74 -19.77
CA ASP A 2 -5.01 -11.23 -19.03
C ASP A 2 -5.88 -10.40 -19.98
N PRO A 3 -7.19 -10.64 -20.01
CA PRO A 3 -8.07 -9.89 -20.89
C PRO A 3 -8.01 -8.40 -20.52
N LEU A 4 -7.88 -7.53 -21.50
CA LEU A 4 -7.75 -6.07 -21.36
C LEU A 4 -8.84 -5.40 -20.52
N TRP A 5 -9.98 -6.05 -20.32
CA TRP A 5 -11.10 -5.56 -19.51
C TRP A 5 -10.95 -5.80 -18.00
N SER A 6 -9.98 -6.58 -17.54
CA SER A 6 -9.68 -6.76 -16.10
C SER A 6 -8.82 -5.63 -15.51
N ARG A 7 -8.35 -4.70 -16.34
CA ARG A 7 -7.52 -3.55 -15.93
C ARG A 7 -8.33 -2.33 -15.51
N GLY A 8 -9.52 -2.53 -14.95
CA GLY A 8 -10.32 -1.46 -14.39
C GLY A 8 -9.78 -0.92 -13.07
N LEU A 9 -10.22 0.29 -12.69
CA LEU A 9 -9.91 0.96 -11.41
C LEU A 9 -9.99 0.03 -10.18
N GLY A 10 -10.82 -1.02 -10.21
CA GLY A 10 -10.91 -2.03 -9.16
C GLY A 10 -9.64 -2.85 -8.93
N ASP A 11 -8.69 -2.88 -9.87
CA ASP A 11 -7.43 -3.61 -9.69
C ASP A 11 -6.44 -2.86 -8.79
N VAL A 12 -6.44 -1.55 -8.83
CA VAL A 12 -5.53 -0.71 -8.05
C VAL A 12 -5.91 -0.69 -6.57
N TYR A 13 -7.20 -0.64 -6.25
CA TYR A 13 -7.70 -0.56 -4.87
C TYR A 13 -7.32 -1.75 -3.98
N LYS A 14 -7.19 -2.95 -4.55
CA LYS A 14 -7.01 -4.20 -3.79
C LYS A 14 -5.55 -4.59 -3.57
N ARG A 15 -4.62 -4.10 -4.40
CA ARG A 15 -3.24 -4.61 -4.41
C ARG A 15 -2.44 -4.09 -3.25
N GLN A 16 -2.55 -2.83 -2.89
CA GLN A 16 -1.83 -2.29 -1.74
C GLN A 16 -2.35 -2.78 -0.39
N VAL A 17 -3.61 -3.21 -0.30
CA VAL A 17 -4.09 -3.99 0.84
C VAL A 17 -3.31 -5.30 0.96
N LEU A 18 -2.99 -5.95 -0.17
CA LEU A 18 -2.20 -7.17 -0.19
C LEU A 18 -0.73 -6.91 0.14
N ASP A 19 -0.12 -5.89 -0.47
CA ASP A 19 1.29 -5.56 -0.24
C ASP A 19 1.53 -5.08 1.19
N THR A 20 0.61 -4.31 1.75
CA THR A 20 0.59 -3.97 3.18
C THR A 20 0.47 -5.21 4.08
N ALA A 21 -0.36 -6.18 3.70
CA ALA A 21 -0.47 -7.42 4.47
C ALA A 21 0.83 -8.24 4.42
N ARG A 22 1.52 -8.26 3.29
CA ARG A 22 2.86 -8.87 3.14
C ARG A 22 3.90 -8.16 3.98
N LEU A 23 3.94 -6.82 3.91
CA LEU A 23 4.84 -6.00 4.71
C LEU A 23 4.69 -6.32 6.21
N LYS A 24 3.46 -6.29 6.71
CA LYS A 24 3.15 -6.62 8.12
C LYS A 24 3.56 -8.05 8.49
N TYR A 25 3.34 -8.99 7.59
CA TYR A 25 3.75 -10.38 7.80
C TYR A 25 5.27 -10.52 7.90
N LEU A 26 6.03 -9.92 6.99
CA LEU A 26 7.48 -9.99 6.97
C LEU A 26 8.12 -9.29 8.18
N ILE A 27 7.59 -8.12 8.57
CA ILE A 27 8.01 -7.46 9.82
C ILE A 27 7.74 -8.37 11.02
N GLY A 28 6.55 -8.98 11.08
CA GLY A 28 6.19 -9.91 12.16
C GLY A 28 7.12 -11.13 12.23
N GLU A 29 7.45 -11.73 11.08
CA GLU A 29 8.40 -12.84 10.99
C GLU A 29 9.82 -12.43 11.42
N HIS A 30 10.28 -11.25 10.98
CA HIS A 30 11.59 -10.72 11.34
C HIS A 30 11.71 -10.50 12.86
N LEU A 31 10.71 -9.86 13.46
CA LEU A 31 10.70 -9.51 14.88
C LEU A 31 10.16 -10.61 15.80
N LYS A 32 9.69 -11.73 15.23
CA LYS A 32 9.06 -12.86 15.96
C LYS A 32 7.87 -12.40 16.82
N VAL A 33 6.97 -11.61 16.18
CA VAL A 33 5.72 -11.16 16.77
C VAL A 33 4.55 -11.46 15.82
N ASP A 34 3.35 -11.52 16.35
CA ASP A 34 2.14 -11.68 15.53
C ASP A 34 1.97 -10.46 14.62
N ASN A 35 1.77 -10.69 13.33
CA ASN A 35 1.61 -9.63 12.33
C ASN A 35 0.38 -8.73 12.59
N ARG A 36 -0.60 -9.18 13.37
CA ARG A 36 -1.75 -8.37 13.81
C ARG A 36 -1.34 -7.25 14.77
N SER A 37 -0.20 -7.38 15.45
CA SER A 37 0.37 -6.34 16.30
C SER A 37 1.20 -5.32 15.52
N VAL A 38 1.51 -5.59 14.24
CA VAL A 38 2.28 -4.70 13.38
C VAL A 38 1.34 -3.73 12.67
N HIS A 39 1.63 -2.45 12.76
CA HIS A 39 0.99 -1.37 12.02
C HIS A 39 2.00 -0.76 11.06
N ALA A 40 1.80 -0.96 9.77
CA ALA A 40 2.64 -0.45 8.70
C ALA A 40 1.79 -0.38 7.42
N PHE A 41 2.19 0.46 6.45
CA PHE A 41 1.46 0.66 5.20
C PHE A 41 2.41 0.69 4.01
N ILE A 42 1.99 0.08 2.91
CA ILE A 42 2.48 0.40 1.58
C ILE A 42 1.54 1.44 0.98
N ILE A 43 2.07 2.55 0.50
CA ILE A 43 1.33 3.69 -0.05
C ILE A 43 1.90 4.08 -1.42
N GLY A 44 1.27 5.02 -2.08
CA GLY A 44 1.73 5.47 -3.39
C GLY A 44 1.02 4.77 -4.56
N GLU A 45 1.64 4.75 -5.72
CA GLU A 45 1.22 3.99 -6.89
C GLU A 45 1.50 2.51 -6.67
N HIS A 46 0.61 1.62 -7.13
CA HIS A 46 0.90 0.20 -7.08
C HIS A 46 1.78 -0.20 -8.28
N GLY A 47 3.05 -0.30 -8.04
CA GLY A 47 4.06 -0.61 -9.05
C GLY A 47 5.45 -0.25 -8.54
N ASP A 48 6.33 0.14 -9.45
CA ASP A 48 7.73 0.41 -9.13
C ASP A 48 7.93 1.63 -8.21
N SER A 49 6.94 2.54 -8.14
CA SER A 49 6.98 3.75 -7.33
C SER A 49 6.16 3.67 -6.02
N GLU A 50 5.72 2.47 -5.62
CA GLU A 50 5.15 2.28 -4.27
C GLU A 50 6.23 2.51 -3.21
N LEU A 51 5.81 2.84 -1.99
CA LEU A 51 6.73 3.00 -0.87
C LEU A 51 6.15 2.43 0.43
N ALA A 52 7.02 1.95 1.30
CA ALA A 52 6.67 1.59 2.66
C ALA A 52 6.81 2.82 3.56
N ALA A 53 5.76 3.15 4.33
CA ALA A 53 5.78 4.25 5.29
C ALA A 53 6.43 3.80 6.60
N TRP A 54 7.77 3.73 6.60
CA TRP A 54 8.56 3.24 7.73
C TRP A 54 8.49 4.17 8.93
N SER A 55 8.53 5.49 8.71
CA SER A 55 8.44 6.48 9.78
C SER A 55 7.13 6.40 10.60
N ASN A 56 6.08 5.82 10.01
CA ASN A 56 4.81 5.56 10.70
C ASN A 56 4.68 4.11 11.21
N ALA A 57 5.62 3.22 10.87
CA ALA A 57 5.54 1.82 11.24
C ALA A 57 5.74 1.63 12.76
N ASN A 58 4.91 0.76 13.36
CA ASN A 58 4.97 0.49 14.77
C ASN A 58 4.48 -0.93 15.11
N VAL A 59 4.87 -1.42 16.27
CA VAL A 59 4.40 -2.68 16.87
C VAL A 59 3.64 -2.35 18.14
N SER A 60 2.32 -2.48 18.11
CA SER A 60 1.42 -2.16 19.24
C SER A 60 1.67 -0.76 19.84
N GLY A 61 1.94 0.24 18.98
CA GLY A 61 2.16 1.63 19.39
C GLY A 61 3.61 1.97 19.74
N VAL A 62 4.52 1.01 19.77
CA VAL A 62 5.97 1.27 19.89
C VAL A 62 6.54 1.46 18.50
N ARG A 63 7.23 2.55 18.23
CA ARG A 63 7.88 2.81 16.93
C ARG A 63 8.75 1.62 16.52
N LEU A 64 8.79 1.35 15.21
CA LEU A 64 9.46 0.16 14.68
C LEU A 64 10.95 0.13 15.04
N ASP A 65 11.66 1.25 14.87
CA ASP A 65 13.07 1.40 15.23
C ASP A 65 13.35 1.04 16.71
N ALA A 66 12.58 1.65 17.62
CA ALA A 66 12.70 1.39 19.05
C ALA A 66 12.34 -0.08 19.41
N PHE A 67 11.36 -0.67 18.70
CA PHE A 67 11.01 -2.07 18.90
C PHE A 67 12.09 -3.01 18.38
N CYS A 68 12.72 -2.69 17.23
CA CYS A 68 13.85 -3.42 16.68
C CYS A 68 15.03 -3.43 17.67
N GLU A 69 15.42 -2.27 18.22
CA GLU A 69 16.48 -2.17 19.22
C GLU A 69 16.16 -3.00 20.48
N MET A 70 14.94 -2.90 20.98
CA MET A 70 14.49 -3.70 22.14
C MET A 70 14.61 -5.21 21.89
N ARG A 71 14.46 -5.66 20.63
CA ARG A 71 14.61 -7.06 20.22
C ARG A 71 16.04 -7.44 19.84
N GLY A 72 17.00 -6.50 19.91
CA GLY A 72 18.41 -6.71 19.58
C GLY A 72 18.74 -6.59 18.09
N HIS A 73 17.84 -5.99 17.30
CA HIS A 73 18.04 -5.72 15.88
C HIS A 73 18.51 -4.27 15.68
N TYR A 74 19.82 -4.04 15.70
CA TYR A 74 20.42 -2.70 15.64
C TYR A 74 20.66 -2.18 14.21
N PHE A 75 20.55 -3.05 13.20
CA PHE A 75 20.69 -2.71 11.77
C PHE A 75 19.32 -2.77 11.09
N HIS A 76 18.37 -2.01 11.60
CA HIS A 76 17.00 -2.06 11.14
C HIS A 76 16.85 -1.55 9.70
N GLU A 77 17.58 -0.53 9.26
CA GLU A 77 17.55 0.00 7.88
C GLU A 77 17.87 -1.09 6.85
N GLU A 78 18.94 -1.86 7.03
CA GLU A 78 19.26 -2.97 6.12
C GLU A 78 18.18 -4.06 6.10
N SER A 79 17.46 -4.22 7.21
CA SER A 79 16.36 -5.18 7.34
C SER A 79 15.11 -4.64 6.66
N GLU A 80 14.85 -3.35 6.77
CA GLU A 80 13.74 -2.65 6.09
C GLU A 80 13.88 -2.75 4.59
N ASP A 81 15.07 -2.47 4.04
CA ASP A 81 15.36 -2.60 2.62
C ASP A 81 15.10 -4.03 2.11
N LYS A 82 15.59 -5.03 2.83
CA LYS A 82 15.37 -6.45 2.48
C LYS A 82 13.90 -6.84 2.51
N ILE A 83 13.18 -6.42 3.55
CA ILE A 83 11.76 -6.67 3.70
C ILE A 83 10.98 -6.01 2.55
N TYR A 84 11.32 -4.77 2.22
CA TYR A 84 10.65 -4.02 1.16
C TYR A 84 10.88 -4.66 -0.21
N GLU A 85 12.12 -5.03 -0.52
CA GLU A 85 12.44 -5.76 -1.75
C GLU A 85 11.71 -7.11 -1.84
N GLU A 86 11.55 -7.83 -0.73
CA GLU A 86 10.78 -9.07 -0.69
C GLU A 86 9.29 -8.83 -0.95
N VAL A 87 8.70 -7.72 -0.43
CA VAL A 87 7.32 -7.33 -0.74
C VAL A 87 7.16 -7.12 -2.24
N LYS A 88 8.01 -6.29 -2.87
CA LYS A 88 7.99 -5.97 -4.30
C LYS A 88 8.14 -7.22 -5.17
N ASN A 89 9.07 -8.08 -4.83
CA ASN A 89 9.39 -9.28 -5.61
C ASN A 89 8.39 -10.43 -5.41
N SER A 90 7.59 -10.42 -4.35
CA SER A 90 6.65 -11.50 -4.02
C SER A 90 5.68 -11.86 -5.17
N ALA A 91 5.19 -10.85 -5.89
CA ALA A 91 4.27 -11.08 -7.01
C ALA A 91 4.99 -11.78 -8.18
N TYR A 92 6.21 -11.36 -8.49
CA TYR A 92 7.02 -11.95 -9.56
C TYR A 92 7.36 -13.41 -9.28
N GLU A 93 7.74 -13.74 -8.05
CA GLU A 93 8.03 -15.12 -7.65
C GLU A 93 6.79 -16.02 -7.77
N ILE A 94 5.61 -15.54 -7.36
CA ILE A 94 4.37 -16.29 -7.48
C ILE A 94 4.03 -16.52 -8.95
N ILE A 95 4.19 -15.49 -9.81
CA ILE A 95 3.93 -15.60 -11.24
C ILE A 95 4.89 -16.59 -11.90
N GLN A 96 6.17 -16.56 -11.54
CA GLN A 96 7.15 -17.52 -12.06
C GLN A 96 6.80 -18.96 -11.71
N ARG A 97 6.29 -19.22 -10.49
CA ARG A 97 5.96 -20.57 -10.02
C ARG A 97 4.59 -21.06 -10.46
N LYS A 98 3.59 -20.18 -10.52
CA LYS A 98 2.16 -20.51 -10.73
C LYS A 98 1.56 -19.87 -11.98
N GLN A 99 2.32 -19.09 -12.72
CA GLN A 99 1.90 -18.34 -13.92
C GLN A 99 0.80 -17.29 -13.68
N ALA A 100 0.28 -17.16 -12.46
CA ALA A 100 -0.72 -16.15 -12.08
C ALA A 100 -0.75 -15.94 -10.56
N THR A 101 -1.26 -14.76 -10.13
CA THR A 101 -1.57 -14.43 -8.75
C THR A 101 -3.08 -14.23 -8.60
N TYR A 102 -3.76 -14.97 -7.75
CA TYR A 102 -5.22 -14.83 -7.53
C TYR A 102 -5.65 -15.03 -6.08
N TYR A 103 -5.06 -15.92 -5.30
CA TYR A 103 -5.52 -16.19 -3.93
C TYR A 103 -5.31 -15.00 -2.99
N GLY A 104 -4.14 -14.36 -3.02
CA GLY A 104 -3.86 -13.17 -2.21
C GLY A 104 -4.79 -12.02 -2.56
N ILE A 105 -5.01 -11.79 -3.85
CA ILE A 105 -5.95 -10.78 -4.35
C ILE A 105 -7.38 -11.10 -3.89
N ALA A 106 -7.83 -12.35 -3.96
CA ALA A 106 -9.15 -12.74 -3.48
C ALA A 106 -9.33 -12.43 -1.98
N MET A 107 -8.30 -12.65 -1.16
CA MET A 107 -8.34 -12.31 0.26
C MET A 107 -8.37 -10.81 0.51
N ALA A 108 -7.63 -10.00 -0.27
CA ALA A 108 -7.70 -8.55 -0.19
C ALA A 108 -9.09 -8.01 -0.56
N VAL A 109 -9.68 -8.50 -1.65
CA VAL A 109 -11.06 -8.17 -2.05
C VAL A 109 -12.04 -8.58 -0.96
N LYS A 110 -11.93 -9.81 -0.43
CA LYS A 110 -12.77 -10.27 0.69
C LYS A 110 -12.69 -9.31 1.87
N ARG A 111 -11.49 -8.88 2.26
CA ARG A 111 -11.29 -7.95 3.40
C ARG A 111 -11.97 -6.60 3.17
N ILE A 112 -11.84 -6.03 1.96
CA ILE A 112 -12.52 -4.77 1.61
C ILE A 112 -14.04 -4.95 1.64
N CYS A 113 -14.57 -6.03 1.06
CA CYS A 113 -16.00 -6.32 1.08
C CYS A 113 -16.54 -6.51 2.50
N GLU A 114 -15.79 -7.18 3.38
CA GLU A 114 -16.17 -7.33 4.80
C GLU A 114 -16.26 -5.98 5.50
N CYS A 115 -15.31 -5.06 5.27
CA CYS A 115 -15.35 -3.70 5.80
C CYS A 115 -16.63 -2.96 5.38
N ILE A 116 -16.96 -3.03 4.10
CA ILE A 116 -18.13 -2.34 3.53
C ILE A 116 -19.42 -2.95 4.10
N ILE A 117 -19.58 -4.27 3.97
CA ILE A 117 -20.84 -4.98 4.35
C ILE A 117 -21.11 -4.85 5.84
N ARG A 118 -20.07 -4.90 6.67
CA ARG A 118 -20.20 -4.84 8.13
C ARG A 118 -20.11 -3.42 8.70
N ASN A 119 -19.88 -2.42 7.84
CA ASN A 119 -19.62 -1.04 8.24
C ASN A 119 -18.53 -0.94 9.33
N GLU A 120 -17.39 -1.60 9.10
CA GLU A 120 -16.35 -1.71 10.14
C GLU A 120 -15.59 -0.41 10.36
N GLN A 121 -15.60 0.53 9.40
CA GLN A 121 -14.81 1.76 9.43
C GLN A 121 -13.32 1.49 9.70
N SER A 122 -12.80 0.44 9.08
CA SER A 122 -11.40 0.03 9.20
C SER A 122 -10.51 0.91 8.34
N ILE A 123 -9.28 1.15 8.81
CA ILE A 123 -8.27 1.85 8.03
C ILE A 123 -7.57 0.85 7.11
N LEU A 124 -7.72 1.06 5.80
CA LEU A 124 -7.11 0.24 4.75
C LEU A 124 -6.35 1.14 3.76
N PRO A 125 -5.20 0.68 3.23
CA PRO A 125 -4.49 1.39 2.17
C PRO A 125 -5.23 1.16 0.84
N VAL A 126 -6.03 2.12 0.45
CA VAL A 126 -6.82 2.10 -0.78
C VAL A 126 -6.59 3.36 -1.58
N SER A 127 -6.69 3.25 -2.91
CA SER A 127 -6.56 4.41 -3.78
C SER A 127 -7.80 5.28 -3.70
N SER A 128 -7.59 6.56 -3.47
CA SER A 128 -8.65 7.57 -3.41
C SER A 128 -8.18 8.89 -4.01
N MET A 129 -9.11 9.73 -4.40
CA MET A 129 -8.80 11.06 -4.92
C MET A 129 -8.19 11.92 -3.82
N MET A 130 -7.04 12.54 -4.10
CA MET A 130 -6.39 13.47 -3.19
C MET A 130 -6.96 14.88 -3.34
N HIS A 131 -7.18 15.52 -2.21
CA HIS A 131 -7.71 16.89 -2.10
C HIS A 131 -6.81 17.73 -1.18
N GLY A 132 -5.56 17.95 -1.59
CA GLY A 132 -4.59 18.80 -0.90
C GLY A 132 -3.71 18.11 0.15
N ILE A 133 -3.95 16.85 0.51
CA ILE A 133 -3.11 16.11 1.45
C ILE A 133 -1.69 15.99 0.87
N TYR A 134 -0.66 16.36 1.63
CA TYR A 134 0.75 16.49 1.21
C TYR A 134 0.95 17.39 -0.02
N GLY A 135 0.01 18.33 -0.29
CA GLY A 135 0.01 19.17 -1.48
C GLY A 135 -0.37 18.46 -2.78
N MET A 136 -0.92 17.24 -2.67
CA MET A 136 -1.39 16.47 -3.82
C MET A 136 -2.86 16.76 -4.12
N GLU A 137 -3.15 17.16 -5.34
CA GLU A 137 -4.50 17.41 -5.85
C GLU A 137 -4.69 16.69 -7.18
N ASP A 138 -5.94 16.34 -7.50
CA ASP A 138 -6.34 15.76 -8.79
C ASP A 138 -5.55 14.49 -9.18
N VAL A 139 -5.22 13.69 -8.21
CA VAL A 139 -4.58 12.38 -8.42
C VAL A 139 -5.23 11.32 -7.55
N VAL A 140 -5.48 10.16 -8.12
CA VAL A 140 -5.94 8.97 -7.39
C VAL A 140 -4.70 8.16 -7.01
N ILE A 141 -4.42 8.08 -5.74
CA ILE A 141 -3.23 7.39 -5.21
C ILE A 141 -3.60 6.68 -3.91
N SER A 142 -2.88 5.62 -3.57
CA SER A 142 -3.17 4.84 -2.38
C SER A 142 -2.59 5.48 -1.12
N MET A 143 -3.48 5.69 -0.17
CA MET A 143 -3.19 6.16 1.18
C MET A 143 -4.04 5.38 2.17
N PRO A 144 -3.66 5.33 3.45
CA PRO A 144 -4.53 4.85 4.51
C PRO A 144 -5.84 5.65 4.48
N ALA A 145 -6.96 4.95 4.44
CA ALA A 145 -8.28 5.58 4.41
C ALA A 145 -9.29 4.78 5.25
N ILE A 146 -10.24 5.48 5.84
CA ILE A 146 -11.36 4.88 6.55
C ILE A 146 -12.31 4.32 5.50
N VAL A 147 -12.56 3.01 5.57
CA VAL A 147 -13.47 2.30 4.67
C VAL A 147 -14.65 1.77 5.48
N GLY A 148 -15.84 2.20 5.11
CA GLY A 148 -17.10 1.79 5.72
C GLY A 148 -18.16 1.45 4.67
N LYS A 149 -19.42 1.43 5.06
CA LYS A 149 -20.54 1.02 4.19
C LYS A 149 -20.69 1.87 2.92
N ASP A 150 -20.28 3.14 2.98
CA ASP A 150 -20.38 4.08 1.88
C ASP A 150 -19.10 4.13 1.02
N GLY A 151 -18.17 3.20 1.26
CA GLY A 151 -16.87 3.13 0.60
C GLY A 151 -15.77 3.87 1.38
N VAL A 152 -14.95 4.67 0.70
CA VAL A 152 -13.93 5.52 1.33
C VAL A 152 -14.60 6.74 1.93
N GLU A 153 -14.55 6.86 3.25
CA GLU A 153 -15.16 7.96 4.00
C GLU A 153 -14.17 9.13 4.19
N ALA A 154 -12.90 8.83 4.47
CA ALA A 154 -11.85 9.83 4.64
C ALA A 154 -10.47 9.22 4.41
N VAL A 155 -9.56 10.01 3.84
CA VAL A 155 -8.12 9.69 3.81
C VAL A 155 -7.52 10.06 5.16
N VAL A 156 -6.68 9.19 5.70
CA VAL A 156 -5.99 9.40 6.98
C VAL A 156 -4.56 9.86 6.69
N PRO A 157 -4.21 11.13 6.93
CA PRO A 157 -2.84 11.58 6.82
C PRO A 157 -2.02 10.92 7.94
N ILE A 158 -0.93 10.26 7.56
CA ILE A 158 0.02 9.64 8.49
C ILE A 158 1.29 10.49 8.54
N GLU A 159 2.05 10.38 9.62
CA GLU A 159 3.37 11.02 9.66
C GLU A 159 4.30 10.34 8.66
N LEU A 160 4.92 11.14 7.78
CA LEU A 160 5.93 10.72 6.81
C LEU A 160 7.13 11.64 6.98
N ASP A 161 8.33 11.09 6.90
CA ASP A 161 9.54 11.90 6.85
C ASP A 161 9.68 12.65 5.51
N GLU A 162 10.72 13.47 5.38
CA GLU A 162 10.93 14.30 4.19
C GLU A 162 11.18 13.44 2.94
N GLU A 163 11.91 12.34 3.08
CA GLU A 163 12.24 11.44 1.96
C GLU A 163 11.00 10.67 1.50
N GLU A 164 10.23 10.12 2.42
CA GLU A 164 8.96 9.44 2.13
C GLU A 164 7.95 10.37 1.47
N GLN A 165 7.87 11.62 1.94
CA GLN A 165 7.00 12.63 1.30
C GLN A 165 7.45 12.95 -0.13
N GLU A 166 8.76 13.03 -0.37
CA GLU A 166 9.28 13.26 -1.72
C GLU A 166 9.02 12.07 -2.63
N GLN A 167 9.22 10.85 -2.15
CA GLN A 167 8.92 9.62 -2.89
C GLN A 167 7.43 9.54 -3.22
N LEU A 168 6.54 9.87 -2.26
CA LEU A 168 5.11 9.89 -2.49
C LEU A 168 4.70 10.93 -3.56
N LYS A 169 5.31 12.11 -3.55
CA LYS A 169 5.08 13.15 -4.57
C LYS A 169 5.57 12.71 -5.94
N LYS A 170 6.71 12.02 -6.04
CA LYS A 170 7.21 11.43 -7.29
C LYS A 170 6.22 10.38 -7.83
N SER A 171 5.73 9.51 -6.97
CA SER A 171 4.71 8.52 -7.30
C SER A 171 3.41 9.17 -7.82
N ALA A 172 2.95 10.23 -7.17
CA ALA A 172 1.78 10.99 -7.62
C ALA A 172 1.98 11.68 -8.98
N THR A 173 3.19 12.22 -9.21
CA THR A 173 3.54 12.87 -10.47
C THR A 173 3.51 11.87 -11.63
N LEU A 174 4.09 10.69 -11.44
CA LEU A 174 4.07 9.60 -12.42
C LEU A 174 2.62 9.24 -12.83
N LEU A 175 1.72 9.10 -11.84
CA LEU A 175 0.30 8.81 -12.12
C LEU A 175 -0.39 9.93 -12.90
N LYS A 176 -0.09 11.20 -12.60
CA LYS A 176 -0.63 12.35 -13.36
C LYS A 176 -0.16 12.36 -14.80
N GLU A 177 1.13 12.09 -15.04
CA GLU A 177 1.70 12.01 -16.38
C GLU A 177 1.06 10.89 -17.18
N LEU A 178 0.96 9.69 -16.62
CA LEU A 178 0.29 8.55 -17.25
C LEU A 178 -1.18 8.85 -17.59
N ASN A 179 -1.91 9.47 -16.66
CA ASN A 179 -3.30 9.87 -16.90
C ASN A 179 -3.43 10.90 -18.02
N THR A 180 -2.51 11.85 -18.09
CA THR A 180 -2.47 12.88 -19.15
C THR A 180 -2.16 12.24 -20.51
N MET A 181 -1.21 11.31 -20.58
CA MET A 181 -0.91 10.57 -21.80
C MET A 181 -2.13 9.80 -22.31
N ILE A 182 -2.81 9.04 -21.44
CA ILE A 182 -4.01 8.27 -21.77
C ILE A 182 -5.14 9.19 -22.29
N LYS A 183 -5.38 10.33 -21.63
CA LYS A 183 -6.37 11.31 -22.07
C LYS A 183 -6.05 11.86 -23.46
N THR A 184 -4.79 12.14 -23.73
CA THR A 184 -4.34 12.68 -25.01
C THR A 184 -4.49 11.64 -26.13
N GLU A 185 -4.12 10.39 -25.88
CA GLU A 185 -4.23 9.30 -26.88
C GLU A 185 -5.68 8.93 -27.22
N HIS A 186 -6.59 9.03 -26.25
CA HIS A 186 -7.98 8.62 -26.42
C HIS A 186 -8.95 9.80 -26.64
N GLY A 187 -8.47 11.04 -26.73
CA GLY A 187 -9.29 12.23 -27.00
C GLY A 187 -10.35 12.50 -25.92
N VAL A 188 -10.12 12.01 -24.69
CA VAL A 188 -11.02 12.22 -23.55
C VAL A 188 -10.72 13.59 -22.95
N LYS A 189 -11.76 14.46 -22.93
CA LYS A 189 -11.69 15.79 -22.29
C LYS A 189 -11.95 15.69 -20.79
#